data_321f63181b4f4a52e25d74564a04b1a4
#
_entry.id   321f63181b4f4a52e25d74564a04b1a4
#
_cell.length_a   1.000
_cell.length_b   1.000
_cell.length_c   1.000
_cell.angle_alpha   90.00
_cell.angle_beta   90.00
_cell.angle_gamma   90.00
#
_symmetry.space_group_name_H-M   'P 1'
#
loop_
_entity.id
_entity.type
_entity.pdbx_description
1 polymer ?
#
loop_
_entity_poly.entity_id
_entity_poly.type
_entity_poly.pdbx_seq_one_letter_code
_entity_poly.pdbx_strand_id
1 'polypeptide(L)'
;MIIRKTLIILPRRLSKIFFLTVLILAGGSLPEFLLVKAQEISGVEIQPAIIEQRIDPGQTFNSKIKLTNLSSENKTFYVIIRDIKTLSDQGSPIFAAEGESTGFEISSWIKITDKSVNLGAGQTKEIPFATVVPLNAPPGGHFGGIFVTLAPKRPETIGIGTGIGYQVGTIINFRVSGEIIEEARLRGFSADKSVYTRPKANFSVKIENLGNVLVRPHGILEIIDPLGRQEAILNVNEETAAVFPKTIREFKILWESDKLLFGPYKAMLSLTYGEEGRQSLSDNATFWIIPLNIILPVFGALLAALAGIILFIRFQVRKRVRQIIKNTDGIPVNRNKKSSALLPAFALIMLLALVLLLLTLLFFLFA
;
A
#
# COMPACT_ATOMS: atom_id res chain seq x y z
N MET A 1 -61.78 11.98 35.22
CA MET A 1 -60.75 12.91 35.72
C MET A 1 -60.13 13.60 34.49
N ILE A 2 -60.57 14.84 34.27
CA ILE A 2 -60.43 15.59 33.02
C ILE A 2 -59.13 16.41 33.13
N ILE A 3 -58.15 16.11 32.25
CA ILE A 3 -56.92 16.94 32.17
C ILE A 3 -57.20 18.04 31.16
N ARG A 4 -57.27 19.29 31.62
CA ARG A 4 -57.36 20.50 30.81
C ARG A 4 -56.03 20.80 30.15
N LYS A 5 -56.01 20.77 28.80
CA LYS A 5 -54.91 21.35 28.00
C LYS A 5 -55.08 22.85 27.98
N THR A 6 -54.17 23.57 28.60
CA THR A 6 -54.07 25.04 28.55
C THR A 6 -53.36 25.43 27.26
N LEU A 7 -54.11 25.97 26.30
CA LEU A 7 -53.61 26.51 25.03
C LEU A 7 -53.12 27.95 25.31
N ILE A 8 -51.83 28.20 25.28
CA ILE A 8 -51.27 29.57 25.40
C ILE A 8 -51.37 30.24 24.04
N ILE A 9 -52.35 31.15 23.89
CA ILE A 9 -52.51 31.98 22.70
C ILE A 9 -51.58 33.18 22.84
N LEU A 10 -50.48 33.20 22.04
CA LEU A 10 -49.56 34.32 21.95
C LEU A 10 -50.25 35.50 21.22
N PRO A 11 -50.09 36.72 21.68
CA PRO A 11 -50.75 37.88 21.04
C PRO A 11 -50.21 38.15 19.65
N ARG A 12 -51.12 38.37 18.71
CA ARG A 12 -50.88 38.55 17.25
C ARG A 12 -49.80 39.58 16.86
N ARG A 13 -49.36 40.43 17.75
CA ARG A 13 -48.30 41.45 17.50
C ARG A 13 -46.87 40.88 17.67
N LEU A 14 -46.62 39.89 18.49
CA LEU A 14 -45.34 39.21 18.62
C LEU A 14 -45.02 38.23 17.49
N SER A 15 -46.05 37.67 16.86
CA SER A 15 -45.89 36.79 15.69
C SER A 15 -45.33 37.52 14.47
N LYS A 16 -45.67 38.80 14.28
CA LYS A 16 -45.16 39.58 13.12
C LYS A 16 -43.72 40.03 13.31
N ILE A 17 -43.29 40.26 14.52
CA ILE A 17 -41.89 40.65 14.85
C ILE A 17 -40.98 39.40 14.73
N PHE A 18 -41.45 38.23 15.15
CA PHE A 18 -40.73 36.99 15.04
C PHE A 18 -40.52 36.57 13.54
N PHE A 19 -41.55 36.77 12.71
CA PHE A 19 -41.49 36.48 11.27
C PHE A 19 -40.53 37.47 10.53
N LEU A 20 -40.48 38.71 10.98
CA LEU A 20 -39.61 39.74 10.36
C LEU A 20 -38.15 39.51 10.75
N THR A 21 -37.86 39.06 11.97
CA THR A 21 -36.48 38.74 12.39
C THR A 21 -35.96 37.43 11.76
N VAL A 22 -36.80 36.45 11.53
CA VAL A 22 -36.42 35.23 10.81
C VAL A 22 -36.17 35.53 9.30
N LEU A 23 -36.90 36.45 8.70
CA LEU A 23 -36.69 36.86 7.31
C LEU A 23 -35.41 37.66 7.11
N ILE A 24 -35.00 38.49 8.10
CA ILE A 24 -33.74 39.25 8.06
C ILE A 24 -32.53 38.36 8.31
N LEU A 25 -32.66 37.27 9.12
CA LEU A 25 -31.60 36.31 9.32
C LEU A 25 -31.47 35.30 8.18
N ALA A 26 -32.50 35.10 7.37
CA ALA A 26 -32.46 34.28 6.15
C ALA A 26 -31.96 35.03 4.90
N GLY A 27 -31.96 36.38 4.92
CA GLY A 27 -31.54 37.24 3.81
C GLY A 27 -30.04 37.61 3.78
N GLY A 28 -29.26 37.13 4.74
CA GLY A 28 -27.85 37.56 4.92
C GLY A 28 -26.77 36.62 4.40
N SER A 29 -27.10 35.51 3.77
CA SER A 29 -26.11 34.68 3.06
C SER A 29 -26.50 34.60 1.59
N LEU A 30 -26.09 35.61 0.81
CA LEU A 30 -25.85 35.37 -0.61
C LEU A 30 -24.85 34.22 -0.67
N PRO A 31 -25.15 33.10 -1.37
CA PRO A 31 -24.12 32.14 -1.66
C PRO A 31 -23.03 32.93 -2.41
N GLU A 32 -21.87 33.14 -1.78
CA GLU A 32 -20.66 33.39 -2.56
C GLU A 32 -20.62 32.23 -3.53
N PHE A 33 -20.98 32.51 -4.77
CA PHE A 33 -20.58 31.68 -5.87
C PHE A 33 -19.07 31.67 -5.78
N LEU A 34 -18.52 30.66 -5.10
CA LEU A 34 -17.15 30.23 -5.25
C LEU A 34 -17.00 29.98 -6.74
N LEU A 35 -16.55 31.01 -7.46
CA LEU A 35 -15.95 30.81 -8.76
C LEU A 35 -14.82 29.85 -8.50
N VAL A 36 -15.12 28.53 -8.61
CA VAL A 36 -14.11 27.50 -8.74
C VAL A 36 -13.36 27.93 -9.99
N LYS A 37 -12.27 28.66 -9.78
CA LYS A 37 -11.30 28.97 -10.82
C LYS A 37 -10.89 27.59 -11.32
N ALA A 38 -11.38 27.20 -12.50
CA ALA A 38 -10.93 25.99 -13.15
C ALA A 38 -9.41 26.06 -13.10
N GLN A 39 -8.79 25.10 -12.45
CA GLN A 39 -7.34 25.03 -12.36
C GLN A 39 -6.87 24.98 -13.80
N GLU A 40 -6.18 26.02 -14.27
CA GLU A 40 -5.65 26.04 -15.63
C GLU A 40 -4.81 24.78 -15.79
N ILE A 41 -5.20 23.93 -16.72
CA ILE A 41 -4.40 22.77 -17.12
C ILE A 41 -3.15 23.35 -17.74
N SER A 42 -2.11 23.54 -16.91
CA SER A 42 -0.81 24.01 -17.38
C SER A 42 0.07 22.78 -17.58
N GLY A 43 0.55 22.58 -18.78
CA GLY A 43 1.42 21.45 -19.01
C GLY A 43 1.69 21.17 -20.48
N VAL A 44 2.29 20.05 -20.70
CA VAL A 44 2.60 19.49 -22.01
C VAL A 44 2.26 18.01 -22.02
N GLU A 45 1.69 17.55 -23.10
CA GLU A 45 1.42 16.14 -23.35
C GLU A 45 2.30 15.64 -24.48
N ILE A 46 2.83 14.43 -24.32
CA ILE A 46 3.57 13.72 -25.35
C ILE A 46 3.01 12.31 -25.54
N GLN A 47 2.85 11.88 -26.78
CA GLN A 47 2.33 10.57 -27.16
C GLN A 47 3.18 9.96 -28.28
N PRO A 48 3.40 8.63 -28.23
CA PRO A 48 3.09 7.70 -27.17
C PRO A 48 4.01 7.90 -25.96
N ALA A 49 3.59 7.45 -24.78
CA ALA A 49 4.44 7.52 -23.58
C ALA A 49 5.61 6.54 -23.62
N ILE A 50 5.41 5.36 -24.25
CA ILE A 50 6.42 4.30 -24.36
C ILE A 50 6.37 3.73 -25.76
N ILE A 51 7.56 3.45 -26.32
CA ILE A 51 7.76 2.69 -27.55
C ILE A 51 8.62 1.48 -27.21
N GLU A 52 8.08 0.28 -27.38
CA GLU A 52 8.79 -0.99 -27.22
C GLU A 52 8.86 -1.69 -28.56
N GLN A 53 10.08 -2.05 -28.98
CA GLN A 53 10.30 -2.64 -30.30
C GLN A 53 11.41 -3.69 -30.25
N ARG A 54 11.17 -4.82 -30.96
CA ARG A 54 12.24 -5.75 -31.33
C ARG A 54 12.81 -5.31 -32.66
N ILE A 55 14.13 -5.31 -32.76
CA ILE A 55 14.82 -4.77 -33.91
C ILE A 55 16.12 -5.53 -34.15
N ASP A 56 16.52 -5.67 -35.43
CA ASP A 56 17.78 -6.29 -35.76
C ASP A 56 18.90 -5.25 -35.92
N PRO A 57 20.17 -5.62 -35.65
CA PRO A 57 21.31 -4.77 -35.96
C PRO A 57 21.27 -4.27 -37.40
N GLY A 58 21.58 -2.99 -37.61
CA GLY A 58 21.54 -2.33 -38.91
C GLY A 58 20.16 -1.85 -39.38
N GLN A 59 19.09 -2.20 -38.71
CA GLN A 59 17.74 -1.73 -39.06
C GLN A 59 17.51 -0.26 -38.63
N THR A 60 16.60 0.37 -39.37
CA THR A 60 16.12 1.73 -39.03
C THR A 60 14.65 1.66 -38.69
N PHE A 61 14.31 2.18 -37.49
CA PHE A 61 12.94 2.35 -37.04
C PHE A 61 12.53 3.80 -37.18
N ASN A 62 11.51 4.06 -38.04
CA ASN A 62 10.94 5.38 -38.24
C ASN A 62 9.63 5.50 -37.45
N SER A 63 9.48 6.59 -36.71
CA SER A 63 8.28 6.87 -35.92
C SER A 63 8.10 8.36 -35.72
N LYS A 64 7.09 8.75 -34.98
CA LYS A 64 6.79 10.13 -34.63
C LYS A 64 6.29 10.24 -33.20
N ILE A 65 6.59 11.34 -32.56
CA ILE A 65 5.98 11.74 -31.28
C ILE A 65 5.00 12.86 -31.56
N LYS A 66 3.90 12.87 -30.82
CA LYS A 66 2.86 13.89 -30.87
C LYS A 66 2.99 14.75 -29.62
N LEU A 67 3.30 16.03 -29.80
CA LEU A 67 3.48 17.00 -28.74
C LEU A 67 2.32 17.97 -28.71
N THR A 68 1.65 18.12 -27.57
CA THR A 68 0.51 19.02 -27.36
C THR A 68 0.82 20.02 -26.24
N ASN A 69 0.67 21.30 -26.51
CA ASN A 69 0.73 22.35 -25.51
C ASN A 69 -0.64 22.47 -24.82
N LEU A 70 -0.75 22.02 -23.57
CA LEU A 70 -2.00 22.09 -22.80
C LEU A 70 -2.20 23.41 -22.08
N SER A 71 -1.23 24.35 -22.19
CA SER A 71 -1.34 25.64 -21.54
C SER A 71 -2.13 26.65 -22.39
N SER A 72 -2.59 27.72 -21.75
CA SER A 72 -3.28 28.84 -22.38
C SER A 72 -2.35 29.81 -23.14
N GLU A 73 -1.03 29.61 -23.10
CA GLU A 73 -0.02 30.46 -23.68
C GLU A 73 0.79 29.77 -24.77
N ASN A 74 1.37 30.58 -25.67
CA ASN A 74 2.37 30.08 -26.63
C ASN A 74 3.65 29.70 -25.90
N LYS A 75 4.17 28.49 -26.15
CA LYS A 75 5.40 28.00 -25.51
C LYS A 75 6.34 27.39 -26.53
N THR A 76 7.64 27.59 -26.28
CA THR A 76 8.70 26.92 -27.02
C THR A 76 9.19 25.74 -26.21
N PHE A 77 9.10 24.56 -26.78
CA PHE A 77 9.57 23.31 -26.22
C PHE A 77 10.89 22.92 -26.87
N TYR A 78 11.86 22.54 -26.06
CA TYR A 78 13.15 22.06 -26.52
C TYR A 78 13.20 20.53 -26.41
N VAL A 79 13.61 19.87 -27.48
CA VAL A 79 13.69 18.41 -27.58
C VAL A 79 15.09 17.97 -27.13
N ILE A 80 15.13 17.05 -26.18
CA ILE A 80 16.36 16.45 -25.67
C ILE A 80 16.25 14.93 -25.73
N ILE A 81 17.37 14.27 -26.05
CA ILE A 81 17.47 12.82 -26.08
C ILE A 81 18.36 12.40 -24.90
N ARG A 82 17.97 11.37 -24.15
CA ARG A 82 18.71 10.90 -23.00
C ARG A 82 18.69 9.39 -22.92
N ASP A 83 19.80 8.81 -22.47
CA ASP A 83 19.88 7.42 -22.08
C ASP A 83 19.34 7.21 -20.68
N ILE A 84 18.71 6.05 -20.45
CA ILE A 84 18.23 5.63 -19.14
C ILE A 84 19.25 4.66 -18.56
N LYS A 85 19.77 5.00 -17.39
CA LYS A 85 20.76 4.20 -16.66
C LYS A 85 20.09 3.08 -15.86
N THR A 86 18.97 3.39 -15.22
CA THR A 86 18.22 2.46 -14.38
C THR A 86 16.83 3.02 -14.08
N LEU A 87 16.06 2.30 -13.28
CA LEU A 87 14.79 2.77 -12.72
C LEU A 87 14.94 2.98 -11.21
N SER A 88 14.24 3.97 -10.66
CA SER A 88 14.09 4.13 -9.21
C SER A 88 13.21 3.01 -8.64
N ASP A 89 13.13 2.88 -7.32
CA ASP A 89 12.26 1.93 -6.64
C ASP A 89 10.77 2.09 -7.04
N GLN A 90 10.36 3.32 -7.38
CA GLN A 90 9.01 3.64 -7.85
C GLN A 90 8.82 3.44 -9.37
N GLY A 91 9.88 3.00 -10.08
CA GLY A 91 9.83 2.77 -11.53
C GLY A 91 10.06 4.00 -12.41
N SER A 92 10.40 5.13 -11.83
CA SER A 92 10.76 6.34 -12.59
C SER A 92 12.16 6.19 -13.22
N PRO A 93 12.37 6.63 -14.46
CA PRO A 93 13.66 6.53 -15.12
C PRO A 93 14.72 7.42 -14.43
N ILE A 94 15.88 6.83 -14.18
CA ILE A 94 17.10 7.54 -13.76
C ILE A 94 17.98 7.65 -14.99
N PHE A 95 18.29 8.89 -15.36
CA PHE A 95 19.03 9.17 -16.59
C PHE A 95 20.54 9.07 -16.37
N ALA A 96 21.24 8.63 -17.41
CA ALA A 96 22.69 8.69 -17.47
C ALA A 96 23.18 10.14 -17.47
N ALA A 97 24.34 10.37 -16.86
CA ALA A 97 25.06 11.62 -17.02
C ALA A 97 25.57 11.78 -18.46
N GLU A 98 25.94 13.00 -18.85
CA GLU A 98 26.50 13.23 -20.18
C GLU A 98 27.84 12.51 -20.33
N GLY A 99 27.94 11.65 -21.36
CA GLY A 99 29.12 10.82 -21.60
C GLY A 99 29.25 9.59 -20.68
N GLU A 100 28.27 9.33 -19.81
CA GLU A 100 28.26 8.11 -18.99
C GLU A 100 27.81 6.91 -19.84
N SER A 101 28.67 5.87 -19.90
CA SER A 101 28.29 4.61 -20.53
C SER A 101 27.48 3.76 -19.56
N THR A 102 26.34 3.27 -20.02
CA THR A 102 25.43 2.41 -19.25
C THR A 102 25.48 0.96 -19.70
N GLY A 103 26.03 0.71 -20.90
CA GLY A 103 25.97 -0.57 -21.61
C GLY A 103 24.62 -0.82 -22.29
N PHE A 104 23.68 0.13 -22.18
CA PHE A 104 22.31 0.03 -22.70
C PHE A 104 21.89 1.29 -23.49
N GLU A 105 22.88 2.05 -24.00
CA GLU A 105 22.68 3.32 -24.67
C GLU A 105 21.87 3.18 -25.96
N ILE A 106 21.02 4.16 -26.23
CA ILE A 106 20.24 4.29 -27.48
C ILE A 106 20.22 5.73 -27.99
N SER A 107 20.60 6.71 -27.16
CA SER A 107 20.46 8.13 -27.51
C SER A 107 21.21 8.52 -28.77
N SER A 108 22.39 7.94 -29.00
CA SER A 108 23.19 8.18 -30.20
C SER A 108 22.57 7.65 -31.49
N TRP A 109 21.67 6.67 -31.39
CA TRP A 109 20.95 6.05 -32.51
C TRP A 109 19.76 6.89 -32.96
N ILE A 110 19.23 7.71 -32.06
CA ILE A 110 18.02 8.52 -32.32
C ILE A 110 18.40 9.78 -33.10
N LYS A 111 17.80 9.95 -34.25
CA LYS A 111 17.94 11.10 -35.14
C LYS A 111 16.63 11.86 -35.18
N ILE A 112 16.67 13.12 -34.72
CA ILE A 112 15.51 14.02 -34.72
C ILE A 112 15.97 15.36 -35.28
N THR A 113 15.14 15.92 -36.19
CA THR A 113 15.48 17.19 -36.86
C THR A 113 15.06 18.37 -36.02
N ASP A 114 13.87 18.31 -35.45
CA ASP A 114 13.27 19.42 -34.68
C ASP A 114 13.87 19.47 -33.27
N LYS A 115 14.89 20.31 -33.05
CA LYS A 115 15.50 20.53 -31.72
C LYS A 115 14.67 21.43 -30.82
N SER A 116 13.78 22.21 -31.40
CA SER A 116 12.82 23.06 -30.71
C SER A 116 11.54 23.22 -31.52
N VAL A 117 10.43 23.35 -30.80
CA VAL A 117 9.08 23.48 -31.39
C VAL A 117 8.33 24.54 -30.65
N ASN A 118 7.80 25.53 -31.40
CA ASN A 118 6.91 26.55 -30.86
C ASN A 118 5.46 26.10 -31.09
N LEU A 119 4.67 26.05 -30.02
CA LEU A 119 3.26 25.65 -30.05
C LEU A 119 2.39 26.69 -29.39
N GLY A 120 1.34 27.13 -30.11
CA GLY A 120 0.27 27.92 -29.54
C GLY A 120 -0.51 27.19 -28.45
N ALA A 121 -1.35 27.91 -27.75
CA ALA A 121 -2.27 27.39 -26.78
C ALA A 121 -3.13 26.25 -27.38
N GLY A 122 -3.14 25.07 -26.76
CA GLY A 122 -3.87 23.90 -27.23
C GLY A 122 -3.37 23.29 -28.54
N GLN A 123 -2.29 23.80 -29.13
CA GLN A 123 -1.77 23.32 -30.41
C GLN A 123 -1.02 22.00 -30.25
N THR A 124 -1.16 21.14 -31.24
CA THR A 124 -0.47 19.85 -31.35
C THR A 124 0.42 19.82 -32.58
N LYS A 125 1.62 19.21 -32.48
CA LYS A 125 2.53 18.97 -33.60
C LYS A 125 3.08 17.54 -33.52
N GLU A 126 3.17 16.90 -34.68
CA GLU A 126 3.89 15.65 -34.86
C GLU A 126 5.36 15.93 -35.17
N ILE A 127 6.25 15.26 -34.48
CA ILE A 127 7.71 15.39 -34.61
C ILE A 127 8.25 14.04 -35.05
N PRO A 128 8.65 13.89 -36.32
CA PRO A 128 9.21 12.63 -36.83
C PRO A 128 10.62 12.41 -36.27
N PHE A 129 10.95 11.16 -36.03
CA PHE A 129 12.30 10.74 -35.68
C PHE A 129 12.62 9.39 -36.28
N ALA A 130 13.90 9.08 -36.39
CA ALA A 130 14.42 7.79 -36.83
C ALA A 130 15.40 7.25 -35.78
N THR A 131 15.33 5.97 -35.47
CA THR A 131 16.35 5.28 -34.67
C THR A 131 17.13 4.34 -35.58
N VAL A 132 18.40 4.66 -35.81
CA VAL A 132 19.30 3.89 -36.68
C VAL A 132 20.15 2.98 -35.82
N VAL A 133 19.83 1.70 -35.79
CA VAL A 133 20.54 0.70 -35.00
C VAL A 133 21.89 0.38 -35.67
N PRO A 134 23.01 0.49 -34.99
CA PRO A 134 24.31 0.11 -35.55
C PRO A 134 24.37 -1.38 -35.96
N LEU A 135 25.13 -1.72 -36.99
CA LEU A 135 25.38 -3.10 -37.36
C LEU A 135 26.05 -3.95 -36.26
N ASN A 136 26.84 -3.28 -35.41
CA ASN A 136 27.53 -3.90 -34.28
C ASN A 136 26.83 -3.61 -32.95
N ALA A 137 25.54 -3.27 -32.96
CA ALA A 137 24.78 -3.04 -31.74
C ALA A 137 24.81 -4.30 -30.86
N PRO A 138 25.12 -4.18 -29.56
CA PRO A 138 25.07 -5.31 -28.65
C PRO A 138 23.68 -5.91 -28.58
N PRO A 139 23.52 -7.24 -28.47
CA PRO A 139 22.21 -7.85 -28.25
C PRO A 139 21.68 -7.54 -26.87
N GLY A 140 20.35 -7.40 -26.76
CA GLY A 140 19.69 -7.11 -25.49
C GLY A 140 18.89 -5.83 -25.50
N GLY A 141 18.63 -5.30 -24.31
CA GLY A 141 17.83 -4.10 -24.11
C GLY A 141 18.65 -2.83 -24.30
N HIS A 142 18.08 -1.84 -24.99
CA HIS A 142 18.62 -0.49 -25.12
C HIS A 142 17.55 0.52 -24.71
N PHE A 143 17.91 1.44 -23.79
CA PHE A 143 16.92 2.25 -23.07
C PHE A 143 17.28 3.73 -23.08
N GLY A 144 16.35 4.53 -23.54
CA GLY A 144 16.47 5.97 -23.55
C GLY A 144 15.14 6.63 -23.80
N GLY A 145 15.16 7.85 -24.28
CA GLY A 145 13.93 8.52 -24.63
C GLY A 145 14.14 9.90 -25.24
N ILE A 146 13.04 10.37 -25.81
CA ILE A 146 12.90 11.72 -26.35
C ILE A 146 12.06 12.52 -25.37
N PHE A 147 12.65 13.56 -24.80
CA PHE A 147 12.03 14.39 -23.76
C PHE A 147 11.88 15.82 -24.26
N VAL A 148 10.91 16.54 -23.71
CA VAL A 148 10.71 17.95 -23.96
C VAL A 148 10.80 18.76 -22.67
N THR A 149 11.38 19.94 -22.77
CA THR A 149 11.57 20.87 -21.65
C THR A 149 11.27 22.30 -22.10
N LEU A 150 10.91 23.17 -21.17
CA LEU A 150 10.73 24.61 -21.43
C LEU A 150 12.06 25.39 -21.37
N ALA A 151 13.14 24.77 -20.90
CA ALA A 151 14.44 25.41 -20.83
C ALA A 151 15.39 24.87 -21.91
N PRO A 152 16.13 25.75 -22.63
CA PRO A 152 17.05 25.34 -23.70
C PRO A 152 18.28 24.57 -23.24
N LYS A 153 18.60 24.65 -21.95
CA LYS A 153 19.69 23.89 -21.31
C LYS A 153 19.11 22.96 -20.26
N ARG A 154 19.78 21.81 -20.12
CA ARG A 154 19.52 20.85 -19.02
C ARG A 154 19.48 21.60 -17.69
N PRO A 155 18.46 21.43 -16.84
CA PRO A 155 18.61 21.79 -15.45
C PRO A 155 19.71 20.86 -14.88
N GLU A 156 20.87 21.38 -14.65
CA GLU A 156 21.87 20.71 -13.84
C GLU A 156 21.28 20.59 -12.44
N THR A 157 21.05 19.37 -12.00
CA THR A 157 20.61 19.07 -10.63
C THR A 157 21.79 19.31 -9.69
N ILE A 158 22.11 20.55 -9.41
CA ILE A 158 23.04 20.92 -8.37
C ILE A 158 22.35 21.92 -7.46
N GLY A 159 21.99 21.42 -6.27
CA GLY A 159 21.68 22.28 -5.12
C GLY A 159 20.28 22.87 -5.11
N ILE A 160 19.73 22.87 -3.93
CA ILE A 160 18.60 23.57 -3.35
C ILE A 160 18.19 24.85 -4.12
N GLY A 161 17.57 24.67 -5.27
CA GLY A 161 17.06 25.77 -6.08
C GLY A 161 15.94 25.26 -6.96
N THR A 162 14.75 25.78 -6.76
CA THR A 162 13.47 25.43 -7.40
C THR A 162 13.41 25.80 -8.88
N GLY A 163 14.21 25.13 -9.71
CA GLY A 163 13.99 25.09 -11.15
C GLY A 163 13.18 23.86 -11.49
N ILE A 164 11.87 23.88 -11.34
CA ILE A 164 10.96 22.82 -11.82
C ILE A 164 10.91 22.92 -13.34
N GLY A 165 11.89 22.36 -14.02
CA GLY A 165 11.80 22.11 -15.45
C GLY A 165 10.92 20.88 -15.65
N TYR A 166 9.67 21.07 -16.03
CA TYR A 166 8.82 19.94 -16.44
C TYR A 166 9.50 19.21 -17.58
N GLN A 167 9.87 17.96 -17.33
CA GLN A 167 10.43 17.07 -18.35
C GLN A 167 9.42 15.96 -18.59
N VAL A 168 8.77 16.01 -19.73
CA VAL A 168 7.85 14.96 -20.20
C VAL A 168 8.46 14.32 -21.43
N GLY A 169 8.30 13.02 -21.60
CA GLY A 169 8.95 12.35 -22.73
C GLY A 169 8.33 11.02 -23.12
N THR A 170 8.79 10.54 -24.25
CA THR A 170 8.55 9.19 -24.74
C THR A 170 9.73 8.32 -24.40
N ILE A 171 9.51 7.26 -23.62
CA ILE A 171 10.52 6.25 -23.33
C ILE A 171 10.64 5.33 -24.53
N ILE A 172 11.87 5.01 -24.95
CA ILE A 172 12.18 4.09 -26.02
C ILE A 172 12.93 2.91 -25.41
N ASN A 173 12.36 1.73 -25.59
CA ASN A 173 12.91 0.45 -25.15
C ASN A 173 13.05 -0.46 -26.38
N PHE A 174 14.27 -0.62 -26.87
CA PHE A 174 14.54 -1.53 -27.98
C PHE A 174 15.19 -2.80 -27.47
N ARG A 175 14.73 -3.93 -28.00
CA ARG A 175 15.33 -5.24 -27.82
C ARG A 175 16.03 -5.64 -29.10
N VAL A 176 17.34 -5.49 -29.11
CA VAL A 176 18.18 -5.84 -30.25
C VAL A 176 18.37 -7.36 -30.29
N SER A 177 18.12 -7.96 -31.47
CA SER A 177 18.23 -9.42 -31.71
C SER A 177 19.65 -9.92 -31.47
N GLY A 178 19.78 -11.18 -31.05
CA GLY A 178 21.04 -11.86 -30.78
C GLY A 178 20.93 -12.73 -29.52
N GLU A 179 21.99 -12.80 -28.74
CA GLU A 179 22.00 -13.55 -27.49
C GLU A 179 21.21 -12.80 -26.39
N ILE A 180 19.97 -13.21 -26.21
CA ILE A 180 19.08 -12.64 -25.22
C ILE A 180 19.12 -13.51 -23.97
N ILE A 181 19.45 -12.88 -22.84
CA ILE A 181 19.49 -13.49 -21.51
C ILE A 181 18.33 -12.94 -20.71
N GLU A 182 17.30 -13.75 -20.48
CA GLU A 182 16.20 -13.46 -19.56
C GLU A 182 16.41 -14.29 -18.30
N GLU A 183 17.06 -13.72 -17.32
CA GLU A 183 17.33 -14.38 -16.04
C GLU A 183 16.95 -13.47 -14.89
N ALA A 184 16.06 -13.92 -14.01
CA ALA A 184 15.72 -13.23 -12.78
C ALA A 184 15.92 -14.15 -11.58
N ARG A 185 16.25 -13.55 -10.44
CA ARG A 185 16.44 -14.25 -9.17
C ARG A 185 15.67 -13.54 -8.07
N LEU A 186 15.02 -14.32 -7.23
CA LEU A 186 14.43 -13.82 -6.00
C LEU A 186 15.56 -13.61 -4.97
N ARG A 187 15.79 -12.35 -4.57
CA ARG A 187 16.79 -11.97 -3.56
C ARG A 187 16.24 -11.99 -2.15
N GLY A 188 14.94 -11.94 -2.01
CA GLY A 188 14.28 -12.07 -0.72
C GLY A 188 12.78 -11.91 -0.84
N PHE A 189 12.10 -12.66 0.01
CA PHE A 189 10.68 -12.55 0.27
C PHE A 189 10.43 -12.62 1.77
N SER A 190 9.76 -11.62 2.33
CA SER A 190 9.49 -11.56 3.75
C SER A 190 8.30 -10.67 4.07
N ALA A 191 7.64 -10.96 5.18
CA ALA A 191 6.78 -10.00 5.85
C ALA A 191 7.63 -8.97 6.62
N ASP A 192 7.12 -7.75 6.79
CA ASP A 192 7.79 -6.67 7.53
C ASP A 192 7.91 -6.97 9.04
N LYS A 193 7.07 -7.91 9.55
CA LYS A 193 7.09 -8.38 10.94
C LYS A 193 6.83 -9.87 11.01
N SER A 194 7.33 -10.49 12.08
CA SER A 194 7.03 -11.91 12.39
C SER A 194 5.71 -12.07 13.12
N VAL A 195 5.22 -11.03 13.82
CA VAL A 195 3.98 -11.06 14.61
C VAL A 195 3.18 -9.79 14.40
N TYR A 196 1.89 -9.95 14.13
CA TYR A 196 0.93 -8.89 13.93
C TYR A 196 -0.16 -8.94 14.99
N THR A 197 -0.59 -7.78 15.46
CA THR A 197 -1.72 -7.66 16.41
C THR A 197 -3.07 -7.48 15.72
N ARG A 198 -3.03 -7.28 14.41
CA ARG A 198 -4.19 -7.18 13.52
C ARG A 198 -3.86 -7.89 12.21
N PRO A 199 -4.85 -8.36 11.45
CA PRO A 199 -4.63 -8.99 10.15
C PRO A 199 -4.29 -7.95 9.08
N LYS A 200 -3.12 -7.34 9.20
CA LYS A 200 -2.56 -6.35 8.28
C LYS A 200 -1.05 -6.54 8.22
N ALA A 201 -0.56 -7.00 7.07
CA ALA A 201 0.85 -7.32 6.86
C ALA A 201 1.34 -6.67 5.55
N ASN A 202 2.59 -6.17 5.59
CA ASN A 202 3.30 -5.73 4.38
C ASN A 202 4.31 -6.80 4.01
N PHE A 203 4.27 -7.21 2.75
CA PHE A 203 5.26 -8.13 2.18
C PHE A 203 6.20 -7.38 1.26
N SER A 204 7.47 -7.75 1.30
CA SER A 204 8.53 -7.25 0.42
C SER A 204 9.02 -8.39 -0.44
N VAL A 205 9.00 -8.20 -1.76
CA VAL A 205 9.55 -9.12 -2.76
C VAL A 205 10.67 -8.42 -3.49
N LYS A 206 11.90 -8.88 -3.34
CA LYS A 206 13.08 -8.31 -4.00
C LYS A 206 13.51 -9.21 -5.14
N ILE A 207 13.48 -8.69 -6.35
CA ILE A 207 13.81 -9.42 -7.58
C ILE A 207 15.00 -8.76 -8.24
N GLU A 208 16.03 -9.56 -8.52
CA GLU A 208 17.21 -9.16 -9.29
C GLU A 208 17.06 -9.65 -10.73
N ASN A 209 17.34 -8.78 -11.67
CA ASN A 209 17.46 -9.12 -13.08
C ASN A 209 18.95 -9.34 -13.42
N LEU A 210 19.33 -10.57 -13.69
CA LEU A 210 20.69 -10.97 -14.09
C LEU A 210 20.89 -10.94 -15.61
N GLY A 211 19.80 -10.77 -16.36
CA GLY A 211 19.79 -10.75 -17.80
C GLY A 211 20.31 -9.46 -18.45
N ASN A 212 20.08 -9.36 -19.75
CA ASN A 212 20.43 -8.19 -20.58
C ASN A 212 19.18 -7.49 -21.18
N VAL A 213 17.98 -7.90 -20.80
CA VAL A 213 16.69 -7.27 -21.17
C VAL A 213 15.85 -7.01 -19.94
N LEU A 214 14.80 -6.18 -20.07
CA LEU A 214 13.82 -5.99 -18.99
C LEU A 214 13.10 -7.30 -18.69
N VAL A 215 12.95 -7.63 -17.42
CA VAL A 215 12.06 -8.71 -16.99
C VAL A 215 10.85 -8.12 -16.26
N ARG A 216 9.67 -8.70 -16.45
CA ARG A 216 8.41 -8.27 -15.85
C ARG A 216 7.78 -9.43 -15.07
N PRO A 217 8.31 -9.69 -13.86
CA PRO A 217 7.75 -10.74 -13.01
C PRO A 217 6.34 -10.34 -12.56
N HIS A 218 5.39 -11.24 -12.69
CA HIS A 218 4.02 -11.07 -12.24
C HIS A 218 3.46 -12.39 -11.72
N GLY A 219 2.46 -12.36 -10.88
CA GLY A 219 1.86 -13.56 -10.33
C GLY A 219 1.03 -13.29 -9.09
N ILE A 220 1.04 -14.21 -8.14
CA ILE A 220 0.19 -14.17 -6.96
C ILE A 220 0.96 -14.39 -5.68
N LEU A 221 0.44 -13.82 -4.61
CA LEU A 221 0.78 -14.09 -3.22
C LEU A 221 -0.46 -14.70 -2.55
N GLU A 222 -0.37 -15.96 -2.17
CA GLU A 222 -1.43 -16.67 -1.44
C GLU A 222 -1.16 -16.61 0.06
N ILE A 223 -2.18 -16.27 0.83
CA ILE A 223 -2.15 -16.35 2.30
C ILE A 223 -2.91 -17.59 2.73
N ILE A 224 -2.21 -18.48 3.42
CA ILE A 224 -2.72 -19.77 3.90
C ILE A 224 -2.87 -19.71 5.42
N ASP A 225 -4.03 -20.12 5.90
CA ASP A 225 -4.36 -20.19 7.32
C ASP A 225 -3.69 -21.39 8.02
N PRO A 226 -3.74 -21.48 9.37
CA PRO A 226 -3.16 -22.61 10.12
C PRO A 226 -3.75 -23.98 9.77
N LEU A 227 -4.93 -24.03 9.15
CA LEU A 227 -5.60 -25.27 8.73
C LEU A 227 -5.31 -25.65 7.27
N GLY A 228 -4.46 -24.89 6.59
CA GLY A 228 -4.12 -25.11 5.18
C GLY A 228 -5.16 -24.58 4.19
N ARG A 229 -6.12 -23.75 4.62
CA ARG A 229 -7.11 -23.14 3.75
C ARG A 229 -6.59 -21.81 3.21
N GLN A 230 -6.96 -21.50 1.99
CA GLN A 230 -6.64 -20.23 1.35
C GLN A 230 -7.49 -19.11 1.98
N GLU A 231 -6.84 -18.16 2.65
CA GLU A 231 -7.47 -16.98 3.25
C GLU A 231 -7.58 -15.82 2.26
N ALA A 232 -6.53 -15.60 1.45
CA ALA A 232 -6.50 -14.53 0.46
C ALA A 232 -5.59 -14.86 -0.71
N ILE A 233 -5.87 -14.26 -1.87
CA ILE A 233 -4.98 -14.17 -3.04
C ILE A 233 -4.78 -12.69 -3.36
N LEU A 234 -3.53 -12.29 -3.53
CA LEU A 234 -3.13 -10.94 -3.89
C LEU A 234 -2.34 -10.97 -5.19
N ASN A 235 -2.65 -10.08 -6.11
CA ASN A 235 -1.86 -9.91 -7.32
C ASN A 235 -0.53 -9.23 -6.99
N VAL A 236 0.55 -9.75 -7.55
CA VAL A 236 1.89 -9.19 -7.45
C VAL A 236 2.28 -8.60 -8.77
N ASN A 237 2.63 -7.31 -8.78
CA ASN A 237 3.03 -6.59 -9.98
C ASN A 237 1.99 -6.68 -11.12
N GLU A 238 0.73 -6.39 -10.82
CA GLU A 238 -0.38 -6.43 -11.77
C GLU A 238 -0.15 -5.52 -12.98
N GLU A 239 0.46 -4.34 -12.75
CA GLU A 239 0.82 -3.40 -13.80
C GLU A 239 2.04 -3.83 -14.63
N THR A 240 2.57 -5.04 -14.41
CA THR A 240 3.74 -5.59 -15.10
C THR A 240 4.96 -4.67 -15.12
N ALA A 241 5.19 -3.98 -14.01
CA ALA A 241 6.34 -3.10 -13.86
C ALA A 241 7.66 -3.86 -14.04
N ALA A 242 8.56 -3.30 -14.83
CA ALA A 242 9.79 -3.97 -15.23
C ALA A 242 10.89 -3.86 -14.16
N VAL A 243 11.74 -4.88 -14.09
CA VAL A 243 13.03 -4.87 -13.42
C VAL A 243 14.11 -4.62 -14.47
N PHE A 244 14.88 -3.56 -14.30
CA PHE A 244 15.93 -3.16 -15.24
C PHE A 244 17.10 -4.17 -15.22
N PRO A 245 17.82 -4.39 -16.33
CA PRO A 245 18.96 -5.28 -16.38
C PRO A 245 20.02 -4.92 -15.32
N LYS A 246 20.59 -5.94 -14.68
CA LYS A 246 21.65 -5.81 -13.66
C LYS A 246 21.25 -4.99 -12.43
N THR A 247 19.94 -4.90 -12.15
CA THR A 247 19.42 -4.19 -10.96
C THR A 247 18.49 -5.06 -10.11
N ILE A 248 18.22 -4.59 -8.91
CA ILE A 248 17.26 -5.19 -7.98
C ILE A 248 16.10 -4.21 -7.85
N ARG A 249 14.87 -4.74 -7.91
CA ARG A 249 13.65 -3.97 -7.63
C ARG A 249 12.86 -4.62 -6.52
N GLU A 250 12.33 -3.79 -5.63
CA GLU A 250 11.44 -4.21 -4.55
C GLU A 250 9.98 -3.96 -4.93
N PHE A 251 9.14 -5.00 -4.74
CA PHE A 251 7.70 -4.90 -4.86
C PHE A 251 7.09 -5.04 -3.47
N LYS A 252 6.25 -4.08 -3.09
CA LYS A 252 5.57 -4.06 -1.79
C LYS A 252 4.12 -4.45 -1.99
N ILE A 253 3.65 -5.39 -1.18
CA ILE A 253 2.30 -5.92 -1.25
C ILE A 253 1.66 -5.74 0.11
N LEU A 254 0.53 -5.04 0.17
CA LEU A 254 -0.25 -4.88 1.39
C LEU A 254 -1.36 -5.93 1.40
N TRP A 255 -1.40 -6.71 2.47
CA TRP A 255 -2.53 -7.55 2.80
C TRP A 255 -3.26 -7.00 4.03
N GLU A 256 -4.58 -6.94 3.96
CA GLU A 256 -5.45 -6.52 5.06
C GLU A 256 -6.74 -7.34 5.02
N SER A 257 -7.24 -7.74 6.20
CA SER A 257 -8.49 -8.48 6.34
C SER A 257 -9.27 -7.93 7.53
N ASP A 258 -10.59 -7.84 7.37
CA ASP A 258 -11.51 -7.42 8.45
C ASP A 258 -11.94 -8.60 9.33
N LYS A 259 -11.53 -9.82 8.98
CA LYS A 259 -11.84 -11.02 9.75
C LYS A 259 -11.02 -11.06 11.03
N LEU A 260 -11.56 -11.71 12.03
CA LEU A 260 -10.81 -12.03 13.24
C LEU A 260 -9.96 -13.27 12.97
N LEU A 261 -8.66 -13.04 12.84
CA LEU A 261 -7.69 -14.07 12.51
C LEU A 261 -6.73 -14.28 13.68
N PHE A 262 -6.29 -15.54 13.87
CA PHE A 262 -5.39 -15.94 14.95
C PHE A 262 -4.52 -17.14 14.53
N GLY A 263 -3.25 -17.14 14.93
CA GLY A 263 -2.33 -18.26 14.73
C GLY A 263 -1.24 -17.99 13.70
N PRO A 264 -0.50 -19.06 13.30
CA PRO A 264 0.55 -19.00 12.30
C PRO A 264 -0.05 -19.03 10.89
N TYR A 265 0.33 -18.06 10.06
CA TYR A 265 -0.05 -17.97 8.65
C TYR A 265 1.16 -18.19 7.77
N LYS A 266 0.93 -18.71 6.57
CA LYS A 266 1.95 -18.89 5.56
C LYS A 266 1.61 -18.05 4.32
N ALA A 267 2.53 -17.21 3.90
CA ALA A 267 2.46 -16.49 2.64
C ALA A 267 3.25 -17.27 1.59
N MET A 268 2.61 -17.64 0.47
CA MET A 268 3.22 -18.40 -0.63
C MET A 268 3.28 -17.50 -1.86
N LEU A 269 4.49 -17.18 -2.29
CA LEU A 269 4.75 -16.37 -3.46
C LEU A 269 4.95 -17.29 -4.69
N SER A 270 4.24 -16.99 -5.77
CA SER A 270 4.39 -17.64 -7.07
C SER A 270 4.39 -16.61 -8.18
N LEU A 271 5.52 -16.42 -8.85
CA LEU A 271 5.69 -15.46 -9.94
C LEU A 271 6.14 -16.18 -11.19
N THR A 272 5.77 -15.61 -12.34
CA THR A 272 6.26 -15.99 -13.66
C THR A 272 6.91 -14.79 -14.33
N TYR A 273 7.86 -15.03 -15.23
CA TYR A 273 8.52 -14.00 -16.01
C TYR A 273 9.08 -14.57 -17.31
N GLY A 274 9.66 -13.70 -18.14
CA GLY A 274 10.19 -14.07 -19.46
C GLY A 274 9.12 -14.13 -20.53
N GLU A 275 9.54 -14.43 -21.75
CA GLU A 275 8.60 -14.61 -22.87
C GLU A 275 7.62 -15.74 -22.58
N GLU A 276 6.32 -15.45 -22.71
CA GLU A 276 5.24 -16.40 -22.48
C GLU A 276 5.21 -17.00 -21.06
N GLY A 277 5.85 -16.34 -20.06
CA GLY A 277 5.84 -16.80 -18.67
C GLY A 277 6.51 -18.14 -18.44
N ARG A 278 7.52 -18.48 -19.24
CA ARG A 278 8.18 -19.80 -19.18
C ARG A 278 9.06 -20.02 -17.96
N GLN A 279 9.42 -18.95 -17.24
CA GLN A 279 10.25 -19.03 -16.04
C GLN A 279 9.44 -18.67 -14.80
N SER A 280 9.76 -19.30 -13.68
CA SER A 280 9.05 -19.10 -12.43
C SER A 280 9.98 -18.82 -11.26
N LEU A 281 9.49 -18.02 -10.31
CA LEU A 281 10.11 -17.77 -9.02
C LEU A 281 9.08 -18.10 -7.94
N SER A 282 9.48 -18.81 -6.91
CA SER A 282 8.61 -19.11 -5.78
C SER A 282 9.37 -19.07 -4.47
N ASP A 283 8.69 -18.65 -3.41
CA ASP A 283 9.20 -18.65 -2.05
C ASP A 283 8.04 -18.63 -1.07
N ASN A 284 8.32 -18.77 0.22
CA ASN A 284 7.31 -18.67 1.25
C ASN A 284 7.85 -17.98 2.51
N ALA A 285 6.95 -17.28 3.20
CA ALA A 285 7.22 -16.63 4.47
C ALA A 285 6.15 -17.01 5.49
N THR A 286 6.52 -17.14 6.76
CA THR A 286 5.59 -17.42 7.85
C THR A 286 5.50 -16.22 8.78
N PHE A 287 4.30 -15.96 9.30
CA PHE A 287 4.05 -14.90 10.25
C PHE A 287 2.90 -15.27 11.19
N TRP A 288 2.80 -14.57 12.31
CA TRP A 288 1.77 -14.83 13.31
C TRP A 288 0.81 -13.66 13.41
N ILE A 289 -0.45 -13.98 13.64
CA ILE A 289 -1.48 -13.01 14.00
C ILE A 289 -1.93 -13.30 15.42
N ILE A 290 -1.76 -12.33 16.32
CA ILE A 290 -2.14 -12.41 17.75
C ILE A 290 -2.95 -11.17 18.09
N PRO A 291 -4.30 -11.22 18.09
CA PRO A 291 -5.15 -10.06 18.32
C PRO A 291 -5.14 -9.63 19.79
N LEU A 292 -4.07 -8.96 20.22
CA LEU A 292 -3.87 -8.52 21.61
C LEU A 292 -4.98 -7.60 22.12
N ASN A 293 -5.61 -6.84 21.24
CA ASN A 293 -6.77 -6.00 21.55
C ASN A 293 -7.99 -6.79 22.04
N ILE A 294 -8.08 -8.08 21.72
CA ILE A 294 -9.12 -9.00 22.20
C ILE A 294 -8.61 -9.85 23.34
N ILE A 295 -7.41 -10.41 23.20
CA ILE A 295 -6.83 -11.32 24.18
C ILE A 295 -6.64 -10.61 25.55
N LEU A 296 -6.10 -9.39 25.57
CA LEU A 296 -5.84 -8.66 26.82
C LEU A 296 -7.09 -8.35 27.64
N PRO A 297 -8.19 -7.79 27.07
CA PRO A 297 -9.44 -7.56 27.79
C PRO A 297 -10.08 -8.85 28.31
N VAL A 298 -10.09 -9.91 27.49
CA VAL A 298 -10.64 -11.21 27.88
C VAL A 298 -9.86 -11.79 29.04
N PHE A 299 -8.53 -11.78 28.97
CA PHE A 299 -7.67 -12.25 30.04
C PHE A 299 -7.83 -11.40 31.32
N GLY A 300 -7.94 -10.09 31.18
CA GLY A 300 -8.21 -9.16 32.29
C GLY A 300 -9.55 -9.44 32.98
N ALA A 301 -10.61 -9.68 32.19
CA ALA A 301 -11.92 -10.03 32.70
C ALA A 301 -11.91 -11.37 33.46
N LEU A 302 -11.18 -12.36 32.94
CA LEU A 302 -10.99 -13.66 33.62
C LEU A 302 -10.26 -13.50 34.96
N LEU A 303 -9.20 -12.73 35.01
CA LEU A 303 -8.49 -12.44 36.26
C LEU A 303 -9.37 -11.69 37.26
N ALA A 304 -10.17 -10.74 36.82
CA ALA A 304 -11.11 -10.02 37.67
C ALA A 304 -12.20 -10.93 38.21
N ALA A 305 -12.75 -11.82 37.39
CA ALA A 305 -13.72 -12.84 37.83
C ALA A 305 -13.11 -13.79 38.86
N LEU A 306 -11.88 -14.25 38.65
CA LEU A 306 -11.12 -15.05 39.59
C LEU A 306 -10.95 -14.36 40.92
N ALA A 307 -10.47 -13.12 40.91
CA ALA A 307 -10.30 -12.33 42.12
C ALA A 307 -11.66 -12.13 42.87
N GLY A 308 -12.74 -11.87 42.15
CA GLY A 308 -14.11 -11.79 42.68
C GLY A 308 -14.55 -13.06 43.38
N ILE A 309 -14.33 -14.22 42.78
CA ILE A 309 -14.65 -15.56 43.34
C ILE A 309 -13.84 -15.77 44.64
N ILE A 310 -12.53 -15.48 44.64
CA ILE A 310 -11.67 -15.63 45.80
C ILE A 310 -12.16 -14.73 46.96
N LEU A 311 -12.49 -13.46 46.65
CA LEU A 311 -13.00 -12.51 47.64
C LEU A 311 -14.35 -12.94 48.19
N PHE A 312 -15.26 -13.45 47.34
CA PHE A 312 -16.57 -13.97 47.73
C PHE A 312 -16.42 -15.18 48.68
N ILE A 313 -15.56 -16.12 48.36
CA ILE A 313 -15.27 -17.26 49.21
C ILE A 313 -14.71 -16.81 50.56
N ARG A 314 -13.74 -15.86 50.57
CA ARG A 314 -13.19 -15.33 51.80
C ARG A 314 -14.26 -14.61 52.66
N PHE A 315 -15.18 -13.86 52.04
CA PHE A 315 -16.29 -13.20 52.71
C PHE A 315 -17.24 -14.24 53.34
N GLN A 316 -17.64 -15.26 52.60
CA GLN A 316 -18.53 -16.32 53.08
C GLN A 316 -17.90 -17.10 54.24
N VAL A 317 -16.61 -17.45 54.13
CA VAL A 317 -15.89 -18.15 55.24
C VAL A 317 -15.83 -17.26 56.46
N ARG A 318 -15.49 -15.96 56.31
CA ARG A 318 -15.47 -15.00 57.44
C ARG A 318 -16.84 -14.85 58.08
N LYS A 319 -17.93 -14.80 57.30
CA LYS A 319 -19.32 -14.72 57.79
C LYS A 319 -19.69 -15.96 58.59
N ARG A 320 -19.40 -17.15 58.11
CA ARG A 320 -19.64 -18.41 58.81
C ARG A 320 -18.83 -18.55 60.12
N VAL A 321 -17.56 -18.16 60.10
CA VAL A 321 -16.70 -18.20 61.29
C VAL A 321 -17.24 -17.23 62.37
N ARG A 322 -17.68 -16.02 61.99
CA ARG A 322 -18.30 -15.05 62.92
C ARG A 322 -19.62 -15.56 63.52
N GLN A 323 -20.44 -16.29 62.76
CA GLN A 323 -21.67 -16.92 63.23
C GLN A 323 -21.40 -18.02 64.24
N ILE A 324 -20.38 -18.85 63.99
CA ILE A 324 -19.98 -19.97 64.91
C ILE A 324 -19.45 -19.35 66.21
N ILE A 325 -18.61 -18.32 66.18
CA ILE A 325 -18.09 -17.67 67.36
C ILE A 325 -19.20 -17.03 68.22
N LYS A 326 -20.23 -16.46 67.57
CA LYS A 326 -21.35 -15.82 68.27
C LYS A 326 -22.30 -16.80 68.95
N ASN A 327 -22.33 -18.07 68.52
CA ASN A 327 -23.19 -19.12 69.06
C ASN A 327 -22.47 -20.02 70.09
N THR A 328 -21.20 -19.76 70.39
CA THR A 328 -20.35 -20.64 71.23
C THR A 328 -19.86 -19.86 72.46
N ASP A 329 -20.77 -19.21 73.18
CA ASP A 329 -20.45 -18.70 74.51
C ASP A 329 -20.37 -19.91 75.49
N GLY A 330 -19.14 -20.38 75.74
CA GLY A 330 -18.85 -21.25 76.85
C GLY A 330 -18.34 -22.69 76.62
N ILE A 331 -18.00 -23.11 75.39
CA ILE A 331 -17.45 -24.43 75.15
C ILE A 331 -16.01 -24.35 74.62
N PRO A 332 -15.00 -25.03 75.25
CA PRO A 332 -13.61 -25.01 74.75
C PRO A 332 -13.54 -25.78 73.40
N VAL A 333 -13.24 -25.02 72.35
CA VAL A 333 -13.10 -25.60 71.00
C VAL A 333 -11.80 -26.41 70.92
N ASN A 334 -11.93 -27.72 70.76
CA ASN A 334 -10.82 -28.62 70.48
C ASN A 334 -10.17 -28.21 69.14
N ARG A 335 -8.92 -27.77 69.16
CA ARG A 335 -8.14 -27.19 68.07
C ARG A 335 -7.75 -28.15 66.94
N ASN A 336 -8.21 -29.39 66.97
CA ASN A 336 -7.79 -30.46 66.03
C ASN A 336 -8.76 -30.80 64.89
N LYS A 337 -9.69 -29.90 64.55
CA LYS A 337 -10.40 -30.08 63.28
C LYS A 337 -9.57 -29.42 62.16
N LYS A 338 -8.84 -30.28 61.38
CA LYS A 338 -8.29 -29.93 60.09
C LYS A 338 -9.37 -29.23 59.28
N SER A 339 -9.22 -27.90 59.09
CA SER A 339 -10.12 -27.14 58.19
C SER A 339 -10.08 -27.85 56.83
N SER A 340 -11.23 -28.29 56.37
CA SER A 340 -11.30 -28.98 55.09
C SER A 340 -10.80 -28.03 53.99
N ALA A 341 -9.55 -28.24 53.57
CA ALA A 341 -8.94 -27.57 52.43
C ALA A 341 -9.66 -27.92 51.11
N LEU A 342 -10.70 -28.76 51.17
CA LEU A 342 -11.48 -29.24 50.04
C LEU A 342 -12.27 -28.12 49.36
N LEU A 343 -12.81 -27.15 50.10
CA LEU A 343 -13.60 -26.03 49.50
C LEU A 343 -12.76 -25.09 48.66
N PRO A 344 -11.58 -24.61 49.10
CA PRO A 344 -10.73 -23.80 48.25
C PRO A 344 -10.10 -24.62 47.10
N ALA A 345 -9.81 -25.89 47.30
CA ALA A 345 -9.31 -26.79 46.26
C ALA A 345 -10.38 -27.03 45.17
N PHE A 346 -11.63 -27.28 45.58
CA PHE A 346 -12.74 -27.44 44.63
C PHE A 346 -12.99 -26.15 43.83
N ALA A 347 -12.93 -24.95 44.45
CA ALA A 347 -13.05 -23.68 43.78
C ALA A 347 -11.90 -23.45 42.76
N LEU A 348 -10.68 -23.88 43.09
CA LEU A 348 -9.52 -23.81 42.19
C LEU A 348 -9.68 -24.73 40.97
N ILE A 349 -10.18 -25.97 41.20
CA ILE A 349 -10.43 -26.96 40.15
C ILE A 349 -11.55 -26.44 39.21
N MET A 350 -12.66 -25.94 39.75
CA MET A 350 -13.74 -25.34 38.94
C MET A 350 -13.25 -24.17 38.11
N LEU A 351 -12.35 -23.37 38.64
CA LEU A 351 -11.76 -22.26 37.94
C LEU A 351 -10.84 -22.70 36.80
N LEU A 352 -9.95 -23.68 37.09
CA LEU A 352 -9.10 -24.27 36.04
C LEU A 352 -9.94 -24.91 34.94
N ALA A 353 -11.05 -25.58 35.27
CA ALA A 353 -11.99 -26.14 34.32
C ALA A 353 -12.66 -25.04 33.49
N LEU A 354 -13.06 -23.92 34.12
CA LEU A 354 -13.64 -22.77 33.41
C LEU A 354 -12.62 -22.12 32.45
N VAL A 355 -11.37 -21.94 32.88
CA VAL A 355 -10.29 -21.40 32.04
C VAL A 355 -10.00 -22.37 30.87
N LEU A 356 -9.95 -23.67 31.13
CA LEU A 356 -9.75 -24.68 30.10
C LEU A 356 -10.92 -24.69 29.09
N LEU A 357 -12.16 -24.64 29.60
CA LEU A 357 -13.36 -24.54 28.75
C LEU A 357 -13.33 -23.28 27.89
N LEU A 358 -12.88 -22.18 28.43
CA LEU A 358 -12.80 -20.90 27.72
C LEU A 358 -11.68 -20.89 26.69
N LEU A 359 -10.54 -21.53 26.98
CA LEU A 359 -9.46 -21.74 26.03
C LEU A 359 -9.89 -22.71 24.91
N THR A 360 -10.64 -23.76 25.22
CA THR A 360 -11.19 -24.66 24.20
C THR A 360 -12.26 -23.95 23.36
N LEU A 361 -13.11 -23.15 23.96
CA LEU A 361 -14.10 -22.35 23.23
C LEU A 361 -13.42 -21.34 22.31
N LEU A 362 -12.40 -20.64 22.76
CA LEU A 362 -11.55 -19.77 21.95
C LEU A 362 -10.89 -20.54 20.81
N PHE A 363 -10.35 -21.73 21.10
CA PHE A 363 -9.76 -22.58 20.07
C PHE A 363 -10.79 -22.97 19.00
N PHE A 364 -12.02 -23.39 19.38
CA PHE A 364 -13.07 -23.75 18.42
C PHE A 364 -13.68 -22.54 17.70
N LEU A 365 -13.67 -21.35 18.30
CA LEU A 365 -14.18 -20.12 17.67
C LEU A 365 -13.19 -19.56 16.62
N PHE A 366 -11.89 -19.90 16.76
CA PHE A 366 -10.80 -19.35 15.92
C PHE A 366 -10.07 -20.45 15.11
N ALA A 367 -10.41 -21.71 15.27
CA ALA A 367 -10.02 -22.82 14.42
C ALA A 367 -11.02 -23.01 13.27
#